data_6c5755cc90cd5eae4dbb3eefa0dff606
#
_entry.id   6c5755cc90cd5eae4dbb3eefa0dff606
#
_cell.length_a   1.000
_cell.length_b   1.000
_cell.length_c   1.000
_cell.angle_alpha   90.00
_cell.angle_beta   90.00
_cell.angle_gamma   90.00
#
_symmetry.space_group_name_H-M   'P 1'
#
loop_
_entity.id
_entity.type
_entity.pdbx_description
1 polymer ?
#
loop_
_entity_poly.entity_id
_entity_poly.type
_entity_poly.pdbx_seq_one_letter_code
_entity_poly.pdbx_strand_id
1 'polypeptide(L)'
;MFSRLYLEITTCCNRACSFCPGTARPAAFVTPETFRTLAAKLRPYGQYLYLHVMGEPLLHPQLPELLEICRALDFRVTLTTNGTLLPARQPVLLAAPALRKVSVSLHSFEANEAGDFRAYLTGCTDFARAAMAAGVLTDFRLWNLDGAQTKGLHDRNDEILAHLHAAFSEPWQRNTWGWRLAKGVFVSFGERFDWPDAQAADRGALGRCRALSDQLAVLSDGTVVPCCLDHEGTLALETSSARTCRRSSPPLWPARSAKASRKASVPPPLCRRCWATPNASADPKPPPIAS
;
A
#
# COMPACT_ATOMS: atom_id res chain seq x y z
N MET A 1 -18.81 1.98 5.62
CA MET A 1 -17.72 0.99 5.71
C MET A 1 -16.54 1.50 4.90
N PHE A 2 -15.33 1.40 5.42
CA PHE A 2 -14.12 1.75 4.68
C PHE A 2 -13.82 0.69 3.62
N SER A 3 -13.38 1.12 2.45
CA SER A 3 -12.92 0.22 1.39
C SER A 3 -11.49 -0.27 1.64
N ARG A 4 -10.75 0.39 2.53
CA ARG A 4 -9.37 0.07 2.88
C ARG A 4 -9.12 0.31 4.37
N LEU A 5 -8.82 -0.76 5.07
CA LEU A 5 -8.32 -0.70 6.44
C LEU A 5 -6.84 -1.07 6.41
N TYR A 6 -6.00 -0.24 6.99
CA TYR A 6 -4.57 -0.53 7.12
C TYR A 6 -4.26 -0.91 8.56
N LEU A 7 -3.53 -1.99 8.74
CA LEU A 7 -2.98 -2.40 10.03
C LEU A 7 -1.50 -2.73 9.81
N GLU A 8 -0.65 -1.82 10.25
CA GLU A 8 0.78 -1.99 10.15
C GLU A 8 1.24 -3.13 11.07
N ILE A 9 1.91 -4.12 10.51
CA ILE A 9 2.37 -5.29 11.27
C ILE A 9 3.84 -5.20 11.67
N THR A 10 4.61 -4.32 11.03
CA THR A 10 6.02 -4.07 11.34
C THR A 10 6.46 -2.72 10.81
N THR A 11 7.44 -2.12 11.50
CA THR A 11 8.22 -0.96 11.04
C THR A 11 9.55 -1.37 10.41
N CYS A 12 9.95 -2.65 10.55
CA CYS A 12 11.22 -3.15 10.01
C CYS A 12 11.14 -3.34 8.49
N CYS A 13 12.17 -2.90 7.79
CA CYS A 13 12.33 -3.12 6.35
C CYS A 13 13.76 -3.56 6.05
N ASN A 14 13.94 -4.44 5.07
CA ASN A 14 15.25 -4.87 4.58
C ASN A 14 15.74 -4.03 3.39
N ARG A 15 15.07 -2.92 3.09
CA ARG A 15 15.43 -1.96 2.06
C ARG A 15 15.43 -0.54 2.62
N ALA A 16 16.23 0.35 2.01
CA ALA A 16 16.30 1.77 2.31
C ALA A 16 16.06 2.57 1.02
N CYS A 17 14.83 2.46 0.48
CA CYS A 17 14.48 3.08 -0.79
C CYS A 17 14.59 4.61 -0.72
N SER A 18 15.20 5.24 -1.72
CA SER A 18 15.45 6.68 -1.78
C SER A 18 14.17 7.54 -1.73
N PHE A 19 13.03 6.97 -2.14
CA PHE A 19 11.72 7.62 -2.10
C PHE A 19 10.94 7.37 -0.82
N CYS A 20 11.42 6.50 0.06
CA CYS A 20 10.75 6.16 1.31
C CYS A 20 11.33 7.01 2.44
N PRO A 21 10.50 7.74 3.22
CA PRO A 21 10.99 8.58 4.31
C PRO A 21 11.55 7.76 5.48
N GLY A 22 11.30 6.43 5.49
CA GLY A 22 11.53 5.64 6.69
C GLY A 22 10.55 6.00 7.80
N THR A 23 10.89 5.66 9.03
CA THR A 23 10.14 6.07 10.22
C THR A 23 11.07 6.26 11.40
N ALA A 24 10.81 7.29 12.21
CA ALA A 24 11.51 7.52 13.47
C ALA A 24 10.96 6.63 14.60
N ARG A 25 9.85 5.93 14.39
CA ARG A 25 9.26 5.02 15.36
C ARG A 25 10.16 3.81 15.59
N PRO A 26 10.17 3.23 16.81
CA PRO A 26 11.00 2.06 17.12
C PRO A 26 10.74 0.89 16.16
N ALA A 27 11.80 0.13 15.87
CA ALA A 27 11.69 -1.14 15.16
C ALA A 27 10.80 -2.12 15.95
N ALA A 28 9.74 -2.60 15.33
CA ALA A 28 8.77 -3.45 15.99
C ALA A 28 8.15 -4.49 15.04
N PHE A 29 7.76 -5.62 15.61
CA PHE A 29 6.85 -6.59 15.02
C PHE A 29 5.64 -6.71 15.94
N VAL A 30 4.44 -6.59 15.39
CA VAL A 30 3.19 -6.70 16.16
C VAL A 30 2.97 -8.17 16.55
N THR A 31 2.78 -8.44 17.84
CA THR A 31 2.51 -9.82 18.27
C THR A 31 1.15 -10.30 17.76
N PRO A 32 0.95 -11.61 17.55
CA PRO A 32 -0.34 -12.17 17.14
C PRO A 32 -1.50 -11.82 18.07
N GLU A 33 -1.26 -11.73 19.36
CA GLU A 33 -2.26 -11.34 20.35
C GLU A 33 -2.71 -9.88 20.16
N THR A 34 -1.74 -8.96 20.04
CA THR A 34 -2.01 -7.54 19.76
C THR A 34 -2.71 -7.40 18.41
N PHE A 35 -2.20 -8.10 17.37
CA PHE A 35 -2.81 -8.09 16.05
C PHE A 35 -4.27 -8.54 16.09
N ARG A 36 -4.56 -9.66 16.76
CA ARG A 36 -5.94 -10.18 16.92
C ARG A 36 -6.87 -9.14 17.54
N THR A 37 -6.38 -8.48 18.59
CA THR A 37 -7.14 -7.45 19.29
C THR A 37 -7.44 -6.26 18.39
N LEU A 38 -6.45 -5.75 17.66
CA LEU A 38 -6.61 -4.62 16.74
C LEU A 38 -7.48 -4.99 15.54
N ALA A 39 -7.22 -6.13 14.92
CA ALA A 39 -8.00 -6.62 13.79
C ALA A 39 -9.47 -6.83 14.13
N ALA A 40 -9.77 -7.43 15.28
CA ALA A 40 -11.16 -7.61 15.75
C ALA A 40 -11.89 -6.27 15.93
N LYS A 41 -11.19 -5.24 16.41
CA LYS A 41 -11.75 -3.88 16.51
C LYS A 41 -11.98 -3.23 15.13
N LEU A 42 -11.15 -3.53 14.15
CA LEU A 42 -11.26 -3.00 12.78
C LEU A 42 -12.36 -3.69 11.97
N ARG A 43 -12.65 -4.96 12.24
CA ARG A 43 -13.59 -5.76 11.42
C ARG A 43 -14.96 -5.12 11.18
N PRO A 44 -15.62 -4.47 12.15
CA PRO A 44 -16.91 -3.80 11.91
C PRO A 44 -16.85 -2.64 10.90
N TYR A 45 -15.68 -2.13 10.59
CA TYR A 45 -15.49 -0.97 9.72
C TYR A 45 -15.15 -1.32 8.27
N GLY A 46 -14.76 -2.58 7.98
CA GLY A 46 -14.46 -3.02 6.63
C GLY A 46 -14.01 -4.47 6.56
N GLN A 47 -13.95 -4.99 5.34
CA GLN A 47 -13.54 -6.36 5.06
C GLN A 47 -12.14 -6.46 4.44
N TYR A 48 -11.66 -5.41 3.78
CA TYR A 48 -10.35 -5.41 3.13
C TYR A 48 -9.29 -4.85 4.08
N LEU A 49 -8.34 -5.72 4.45
CA LEU A 49 -7.26 -5.39 5.37
C LEU A 49 -5.91 -5.36 4.63
N TYR A 50 -5.21 -4.25 4.76
CA TYR A 50 -3.89 -4.01 4.18
C TYR A 50 -2.86 -4.10 5.32
N LEU A 51 -1.91 -5.05 5.24
CA LEU A 51 -0.95 -5.31 6.33
C LEU A 51 0.34 -4.50 6.18
N HIS A 52 0.21 -3.25 5.81
CA HIS A 52 1.35 -2.34 5.69
C HIS A 52 0.94 -0.89 5.93
N VAL A 53 1.84 -0.10 6.47
CA VAL A 53 1.96 1.34 6.39
C VAL A 53 3.42 1.61 6.06
N MET A 54 4.34 1.36 7.00
CA MET A 54 5.78 1.28 6.79
C MET A 54 6.26 -0.18 6.87
N GLY A 55 7.57 -0.39 6.71
CA GLY A 55 8.19 -1.70 6.81
C GLY A 55 7.94 -2.66 5.64
N GLU A 56 8.49 -3.87 5.77
CA GLU A 56 8.30 -4.97 4.82
C GLU A 56 7.50 -6.11 5.50
N PRO A 57 6.23 -6.32 5.13
CA PRO A 57 5.39 -7.33 5.78
C PRO A 57 5.95 -8.76 5.73
N LEU A 58 6.70 -9.10 4.67
CA LEU A 58 7.27 -10.44 4.52
C LEU A 58 8.43 -10.73 5.48
N LEU A 59 8.96 -9.71 6.16
CA LEU A 59 9.91 -9.90 7.26
C LEU A 59 9.24 -10.43 8.52
N HIS A 60 7.93 -10.26 8.68
CA HIS A 60 7.26 -10.63 9.92
C HIS A 60 7.42 -12.13 10.22
N PRO A 61 8.03 -12.51 11.36
CA PRO A 61 8.34 -13.91 11.64
C PRO A 61 7.08 -14.77 11.80
N GLN A 62 6.02 -14.19 12.34
CA GLN A 62 4.73 -14.86 12.60
C GLN A 62 3.66 -14.52 11.55
N LEU A 63 4.07 -14.13 10.32
CA LEU A 63 3.12 -13.81 9.25
C LEU A 63 2.07 -14.90 9.01
N PRO A 64 2.39 -16.22 9.05
CA PRO A 64 1.39 -17.27 8.90
C PRO A 64 0.26 -17.18 9.94
N GLU A 65 0.61 -16.92 11.18
CA GLU A 65 -0.37 -16.79 12.28
C GLU A 65 -1.24 -15.54 12.11
N LEU A 66 -0.65 -14.42 11.67
CA LEU A 66 -1.43 -13.20 11.39
C LEU A 66 -2.43 -13.42 10.24
N LEU A 67 -2.05 -14.14 9.18
CA LEU A 67 -2.94 -14.47 8.07
C LEU A 67 -4.07 -15.40 8.51
N GLU A 68 -3.79 -16.34 9.42
CA GLU A 68 -4.83 -17.21 9.99
C GLU A 68 -5.81 -16.42 10.88
N ILE A 69 -5.33 -15.45 11.65
CA ILE A 69 -6.20 -14.51 12.38
C ILE A 69 -7.10 -13.74 11.42
N CYS A 70 -6.56 -13.27 10.30
CA CYS A 70 -7.33 -12.59 9.26
C CYS A 70 -8.42 -13.50 8.69
N ARG A 71 -8.11 -14.78 8.45
CA ARG A 71 -9.08 -15.78 7.99
C ARG A 71 -10.21 -15.97 9.00
N ALA A 72 -9.85 -16.16 10.28
CA ALA A 72 -10.81 -16.37 11.36
C ALA A 72 -11.74 -15.16 11.58
N LEU A 73 -11.27 -13.95 11.25
CA LEU A 73 -12.05 -12.71 11.31
C LEU A 73 -12.72 -12.34 9.97
N ASP A 74 -12.68 -13.22 8.97
CA ASP A 74 -13.29 -13.01 7.63
C ASP A 74 -12.76 -11.72 6.95
N PHE A 75 -11.45 -11.46 7.03
CA PHE A 75 -10.80 -10.42 6.26
C PHE A 75 -10.29 -10.94 4.91
N ARG A 76 -10.30 -10.05 3.94
CA ARG A 76 -9.62 -10.20 2.64
C ARG A 76 -8.34 -9.37 2.66
N VAL A 77 -7.20 -10.06 2.72
CA VAL A 77 -5.90 -9.42 2.93
C VAL A 77 -5.28 -8.95 1.62
N THR A 78 -4.70 -7.77 1.67
CA THR A 78 -3.77 -7.26 0.66
C THR A 78 -2.41 -7.00 1.31
N LEU A 79 -1.35 -7.53 0.71
CA LEU A 79 0.03 -7.22 1.06
C LEU A 79 0.64 -6.29 0.02
N THR A 80 1.46 -5.35 0.46
CA THR A 80 2.40 -4.63 -0.40
C THR A 80 3.80 -4.98 0.06
N THR A 81 4.65 -5.38 -0.86
CA THR A 81 6.01 -5.87 -0.58
C THR A 81 6.99 -5.30 -1.59
N ASN A 82 8.25 -5.18 -1.19
CA ASN A 82 9.36 -4.91 -2.09
C ASN A 82 9.75 -6.13 -2.96
N GLY A 83 9.15 -7.28 -2.72
CA GLY A 83 9.31 -8.49 -3.52
C GLY A 83 10.53 -9.37 -3.22
N THR A 84 11.51 -8.87 -2.46
CA THR A 84 12.79 -9.60 -2.25
C THR A 84 12.64 -10.92 -1.52
N LEU A 85 11.60 -11.07 -0.71
CA LEU A 85 11.33 -12.27 0.08
C LEU A 85 10.24 -13.17 -0.53
N LEU A 86 9.70 -12.82 -1.69
CA LEU A 86 8.63 -13.61 -2.31
C LEU A 86 9.00 -15.09 -2.52
N PRO A 87 10.19 -15.44 -3.05
CA PRO A 87 10.55 -16.85 -3.22
C PRO A 87 10.52 -17.63 -1.89
N ALA A 88 11.08 -17.05 -0.83
CA ALA A 88 11.16 -17.70 0.48
C ALA A 88 9.78 -17.77 1.19
N ARG A 89 8.91 -16.82 0.94
CA ARG A 89 7.59 -16.71 1.60
C ARG A 89 6.44 -17.28 0.76
N GLN A 90 6.68 -17.68 -0.48
CA GLN A 90 5.65 -18.20 -1.38
C GLN A 90 4.79 -19.32 -0.77
N PRO A 91 5.35 -20.36 -0.12
CA PRO A 91 4.51 -21.41 0.45
C PRO A 91 3.51 -20.90 1.49
N VAL A 92 3.95 -19.99 2.34
CA VAL A 92 3.10 -19.37 3.38
C VAL A 92 2.00 -18.52 2.76
N LEU A 93 2.35 -17.72 1.76
CA LEU A 93 1.41 -16.80 1.12
C LEU A 93 0.33 -17.55 0.35
N LEU A 94 0.72 -18.58 -0.41
CA LEU A 94 -0.23 -19.32 -1.24
C LEU A 94 -1.09 -20.31 -0.45
N ALA A 95 -0.66 -20.69 0.76
CA ALA A 95 -1.47 -21.50 1.67
C ALA A 95 -2.50 -20.68 2.49
N ALA A 96 -2.47 -19.35 2.40
CA ALA A 96 -3.31 -18.48 3.25
C ALA A 96 -4.65 -18.09 2.59
N PRO A 97 -5.81 -18.66 3.01
CA PRO A 97 -7.10 -18.39 2.36
C PRO A 97 -7.57 -16.93 2.49
N ALA A 98 -7.07 -16.20 3.50
CA ALA A 98 -7.37 -14.78 3.67
C ALA A 98 -6.67 -13.91 2.64
N LEU A 99 -5.55 -14.37 2.05
CA LEU A 99 -4.76 -13.58 1.12
C LEU A 99 -5.49 -13.45 -0.22
N ARG A 100 -5.87 -12.23 -0.55
CA ARG A 100 -6.54 -11.89 -1.80
C ARG A 100 -5.60 -11.34 -2.85
N LYS A 101 -4.63 -10.51 -2.43
CA LYS A 101 -3.78 -9.77 -3.37
C LYS A 101 -2.39 -9.52 -2.79
N VAL A 102 -1.38 -9.66 -3.63
CA VAL A 102 -0.01 -9.19 -3.37
C VAL A 102 0.34 -8.10 -4.37
N SER A 103 0.67 -6.91 -3.89
CA SER A 103 1.20 -5.81 -4.69
C SER A 103 2.72 -5.77 -4.53
N VAL A 104 3.45 -5.91 -5.64
CA VAL A 104 4.91 -5.94 -5.64
C VAL A 104 5.44 -4.62 -6.16
N SER A 105 6.15 -3.87 -5.33
CA SER A 105 6.74 -2.58 -5.69
C SER A 105 8.06 -2.81 -6.44
N LEU A 106 8.02 -3.10 -7.74
CA LEU A 106 9.21 -3.41 -8.53
C LEU A 106 10.21 -2.23 -8.57
N HIS A 107 9.69 -1.01 -8.57
CA HIS A 107 10.50 0.21 -8.50
C HIS A 107 11.34 0.35 -7.21
N SER A 108 11.07 -0.46 -6.18
CA SER A 108 11.87 -0.45 -4.95
C SER A 108 13.26 -1.03 -5.16
N PHE A 109 13.46 -1.88 -6.17
CA PHE A 109 14.77 -2.46 -6.45
C PHE A 109 15.75 -1.41 -6.99
N GLU A 110 15.29 -0.56 -7.91
CA GLU A 110 16.10 0.53 -8.48
C GLU A 110 16.65 1.48 -7.40
N ALA A 111 15.82 1.76 -6.40
CA ALA A 111 16.16 2.68 -5.32
C ALA A 111 17.21 2.11 -4.34
N ASN A 112 17.68 0.88 -4.52
CA ASN A 112 18.61 0.20 -3.61
C ASN A 112 19.87 -0.35 -4.27
N GLU A 113 19.93 -0.43 -5.60
CA GLU A 113 21.06 -0.84 -6.45
C GLU A 113 21.81 -2.12 -6.04
N ALA A 114 21.24 -2.96 -5.18
CA ALA A 114 21.92 -4.13 -4.63
C ALA A 114 21.30 -5.45 -5.12
N GLY A 115 22.14 -6.35 -5.63
CA GLY A 115 21.79 -7.70 -5.97
C GLY A 115 21.56 -7.98 -7.46
N ASP A 116 21.24 -9.23 -7.79
CA ASP A 116 20.93 -9.65 -9.15
C ASP A 116 19.48 -9.27 -9.50
N PHE A 117 19.34 -8.25 -10.34
CA PHE A 117 18.05 -7.73 -10.76
C PHE A 117 17.24 -8.75 -11.58
N ARG A 118 17.90 -9.52 -12.44
CA ARG A 118 17.22 -10.52 -13.26
C ARG A 118 16.69 -11.67 -12.39
N ALA A 119 17.49 -12.14 -11.42
CA ALA A 119 17.04 -13.16 -10.48
C ALA A 119 15.87 -12.63 -9.61
N TYR A 120 15.91 -11.37 -9.20
CA TYR A 120 14.82 -10.72 -8.49
C TYR A 120 13.53 -10.70 -9.33
N LEU A 121 13.59 -10.24 -10.59
CA LEU A 121 12.42 -10.21 -11.48
C LEU A 121 11.87 -11.62 -11.73
N THR A 122 12.75 -12.60 -11.93
CA THR A 122 12.36 -14.00 -12.09
C THR A 122 11.61 -14.51 -10.86
N GLY A 123 12.13 -14.26 -9.65
CA GLY A 123 11.45 -14.63 -8.41
C GLY A 123 10.05 -13.97 -8.27
N CYS A 124 9.91 -12.71 -8.69
CA CYS A 124 8.62 -12.00 -8.67
C CYS A 124 7.62 -12.60 -9.69
N THR A 125 8.08 -12.93 -10.90
CA THR A 125 7.20 -13.51 -11.94
C THR A 125 6.84 -14.96 -11.67
N ASP A 126 7.74 -15.75 -11.10
CA ASP A 126 7.46 -17.12 -10.68
C ASP A 126 6.44 -17.16 -9.54
N PHE A 127 6.57 -16.25 -8.57
CA PHE A 127 5.54 -16.05 -7.56
C PHE A 127 4.18 -15.72 -8.20
N ALA A 128 4.14 -14.79 -9.17
CA ALA A 128 2.89 -14.39 -9.80
C ALA A 128 2.22 -15.54 -10.57
N ARG A 129 3.00 -16.41 -11.23
CA ARG A 129 2.47 -17.63 -11.87
C ARG A 129 1.87 -18.60 -10.85
N ALA A 130 2.57 -18.83 -9.75
CA ALA A 130 2.08 -19.69 -8.67
C ALA A 130 0.84 -19.09 -7.99
N ALA A 131 0.83 -17.77 -7.76
CA ALA A 131 -0.29 -17.03 -7.20
C ALA A 131 -1.53 -17.11 -8.09
N MET A 132 -1.36 -17.03 -9.42
CA MET A 132 -2.44 -17.18 -10.39
C MET A 132 -3.12 -18.55 -10.27
N ALA A 133 -2.35 -19.62 -10.11
CA ALA A 133 -2.88 -20.97 -9.90
C ALA A 133 -3.63 -21.10 -8.56
N ALA A 134 -3.18 -20.38 -7.52
CA ALA A 134 -3.82 -20.35 -6.20
C ALA A 134 -5.00 -19.36 -6.11
N GLY A 135 -5.31 -18.61 -7.16
CA GLY A 135 -6.38 -17.60 -7.16
C GLY A 135 -6.04 -16.31 -6.42
N VAL A 136 -4.77 -16.07 -6.10
CA VAL A 136 -4.27 -14.85 -5.48
C VAL A 136 -3.90 -13.85 -6.57
N LEU A 137 -4.40 -12.62 -6.46
CA LEU A 137 -4.08 -11.56 -7.41
C LEU A 137 -2.67 -11.03 -7.18
N THR A 138 -1.94 -10.78 -8.26
CA THR A 138 -0.64 -10.12 -8.22
C THR A 138 -0.68 -8.81 -9.01
N ASP A 139 -0.14 -7.74 -8.45
CA ASP A 139 -0.07 -6.42 -9.07
C ASP A 139 1.35 -5.88 -8.98
N PHE A 140 2.06 -5.89 -10.09
CA PHE A 140 3.37 -5.27 -10.22
C PHE A 140 3.21 -3.75 -10.30
N ARG A 141 3.86 -3.03 -9.38
CA ARG A 141 3.73 -1.58 -9.28
C ARG A 141 4.99 -0.91 -9.80
N LEU A 142 4.82 -0.01 -10.75
CA LEU A 142 5.82 0.91 -11.28
C LEU A 142 5.36 2.34 -10.94
N TRP A 143 5.50 2.72 -9.68
CA TRP A 143 5.11 4.03 -9.16
C TRP A 143 6.31 4.95 -9.07
N ASN A 144 7.00 5.09 -10.17
CA ASN A 144 8.21 5.88 -10.37
C ASN A 144 8.10 6.80 -11.60
N LEU A 145 6.90 7.03 -12.11
CA LEU A 145 6.67 7.99 -13.18
C LEU A 145 6.63 9.39 -12.57
N ASP A 146 7.58 10.24 -12.95
CA ASP A 146 7.73 11.59 -12.42
C ASP A 146 7.01 12.66 -13.27
N GLY A 147 5.94 12.31 -13.95
CA GLY A 147 5.17 13.18 -14.83
C GLY A 147 6.02 13.68 -16.03
N ALA A 148 5.95 14.99 -16.32
CA ALA A 148 6.78 15.60 -17.38
C ALA A 148 8.26 15.74 -16.99
N GLN A 149 8.63 15.44 -15.75
CA GLN A 149 10.00 15.52 -15.24
C GLN A 149 10.58 14.11 -15.08
N THR A 150 10.66 13.39 -16.16
CA THR A 150 11.28 12.06 -16.22
C THR A 150 12.78 12.16 -15.98
N LYS A 151 13.23 12.27 -14.76
CA LYS A 151 14.65 12.24 -14.44
C LYS A 151 15.00 11.02 -13.60
N GLY A 152 15.61 10.05 -14.23
CA GLY A 152 16.68 9.25 -13.70
C GLY A 152 16.34 8.04 -12.83
N LEU A 153 15.11 7.80 -12.40
CA LEU A 153 14.81 6.67 -11.50
C LEU A 153 13.87 5.62 -12.09
N HIS A 154 13.56 5.71 -13.35
CA HIS A 154 12.79 4.70 -14.09
C HIS A 154 13.57 4.11 -15.27
N ASP A 155 14.89 4.22 -15.23
CA ASP A 155 15.80 3.72 -16.28
C ASP A 155 15.65 2.21 -16.49
N ARG A 156 15.09 1.49 -15.52
CA ARG A 156 14.85 0.04 -15.62
C ARG A 156 13.42 -0.35 -15.98
N ASN A 157 12.53 0.59 -16.21
CA ASN A 157 11.14 0.24 -16.53
C ASN A 157 11.05 -0.56 -17.85
N ASP A 158 11.85 -0.23 -18.84
CA ASP A 158 11.89 -0.97 -20.11
C ASP A 158 12.40 -2.41 -19.91
N GLU A 159 13.44 -2.59 -19.09
CA GLU A 159 13.96 -3.91 -18.75
C GLU A 159 12.92 -4.73 -17.96
N ILE A 160 12.21 -4.09 -17.00
CA ILE A 160 11.12 -4.71 -16.26
C ILE A 160 10.00 -5.14 -17.20
N LEU A 161 9.56 -4.24 -18.10
CA LEU A 161 8.48 -4.52 -19.05
C LEU A 161 8.86 -5.63 -20.01
N ALA A 162 10.09 -5.62 -20.53
CA ALA A 162 10.60 -6.69 -21.39
C ALA A 162 10.60 -8.05 -20.67
N HIS A 163 11.01 -8.08 -19.38
CA HIS A 163 10.97 -9.29 -18.57
C HIS A 163 9.52 -9.77 -18.33
N LEU A 164 8.61 -8.85 -18.03
CA LEU A 164 7.19 -9.16 -17.84
C LEU A 164 6.55 -9.69 -19.15
N HIS A 165 6.90 -9.13 -20.29
CA HIS A 165 6.45 -9.63 -21.61
C HIS A 165 6.95 -11.05 -21.89
N ALA A 166 8.22 -11.32 -21.60
CA ALA A 166 8.75 -12.68 -21.72
C ALA A 166 8.09 -13.69 -20.75
N ALA A 167 7.71 -13.21 -19.57
CA ALA A 167 7.05 -14.03 -18.56
C ALA A 167 5.56 -14.29 -18.84
N PHE A 168 4.86 -13.32 -19.45
CA PHE A 168 3.43 -13.34 -19.76
C PHE A 168 3.22 -12.91 -21.20
N SER A 169 3.39 -13.83 -22.13
CA SER A 169 3.44 -13.59 -23.59
C SER A 169 2.08 -13.41 -24.25
N GLU A 170 0.96 -13.67 -23.55
CA GLU A 170 -0.37 -13.40 -24.10
C GLU A 170 -0.60 -11.90 -24.31
N PRO A 171 -1.47 -11.49 -25.24
CA PRO A 171 -1.75 -10.08 -25.47
C PRO A 171 -2.27 -9.40 -24.20
N TRP A 172 -1.55 -8.39 -23.73
CA TRP A 172 -1.92 -7.65 -22.55
C TRP A 172 -3.17 -6.81 -22.79
N GLN A 173 -4.04 -6.77 -21.80
CA GLN A 173 -5.28 -6.02 -21.89
C GLN A 173 -5.20 -4.76 -21.03
N ARG A 174 -5.42 -3.61 -21.66
CA ARG A 174 -5.41 -2.32 -20.97
C ARG A 174 -6.53 -2.21 -19.97
N ASN A 175 -6.24 -1.65 -18.80
CA ASN A 175 -7.20 -1.25 -17.79
C ASN A 175 -6.96 0.21 -17.34
N THR A 176 -7.73 0.70 -16.38
CA THR A 176 -7.66 2.10 -15.91
C THR A 176 -6.28 2.49 -15.37
N TRP A 177 -5.57 1.56 -14.72
CA TRP A 177 -4.33 1.84 -13.99
C TRP A 177 -3.07 1.30 -14.67
N GLY A 178 -3.21 0.55 -15.75
CA GLY A 178 -2.11 -0.11 -16.41
C GLY A 178 -2.58 -1.22 -17.33
N TRP A 179 -2.06 -2.44 -17.12
CA TRP A 179 -2.34 -3.58 -17.98
C TRP A 179 -2.62 -4.84 -17.16
N ARG A 180 -3.52 -5.67 -17.66
CA ARG A 180 -3.68 -7.05 -17.24
C ARG A 180 -2.78 -7.92 -18.10
N LEU A 181 -1.81 -8.59 -17.49
CA LEU A 181 -0.81 -9.43 -18.15
C LEU A 181 -1.34 -10.85 -18.39
N ALA A 182 -2.07 -11.36 -17.39
CA ALA A 182 -2.70 -12.68 -17.41
C ALA A 182 -3.90 -12.68 -16.44
N LYS A 183 -4.60 -13.81 -16.30
CA LYS A 183 -5.68 -13.94 -15.34
C LYS A 183 -5.16 -13.70 -13.91
N GLY A 184 -5.59 -12.61 -13.29
CA GLY A 184 -5.20 -12.26 -11.92
C GLY A 184 -3.83 -11.60 -11.78
N VAL A 185 -3.10 -11.35 -12.88
CA VAL A 185 -1.80 -10.68 -12.89
C VAL A 185 -1.90 -9.34 -13.61
N PHE A 186 -1.42 -8.30 -12.95
CA PHE A 186 -1.50 -6.91 -13.43
C PHE A 186 -0.16 -6.20 -13.31
N VAL A 187 0.04 -5.17 -14.13
CA VAL A 187 1.04 -4.12 -13.90
C VAL A 187 0.31 -2.80 -13.81
N SER A 188 0.62 -2.02 -12.78
CA SER A 188 0.03 -0.71 -12.55
C SER A 188 1.12 0.37 -12.51
N PHE A 189 0.80 1.52 -13.12
CA PHE A 189 1.67 2.67 -13.20
C PHE A 189 1.16 3.78 -12.30
N GLY A 190 2.06 4.57 -11.77
CA GLY A 190 1.74 5.72 -10.96
C GLY A 190 2.89 6.70 -10.91
N GLU A 191 2.56 7.96 -10.72
CA GLU A 191 3.56 8.96 -10.37
C GLU A 191 4.08 8.69 -8.97
N ARG A 192 5.34 9.05 -8.72
CA ARG A 192 5.88 9.11 -7.38
C ARG A 192 5.08 10.14 -6.62
N PHE A 193 4.64 9.79 -5.43
CA PHE A 193 4.00 10.75 -4.54
C PHE A 193 5.00 11.23 -3.49
N ASP A 194 4.88 12.50 -3.13
CA ASP A 194 5.59 13.04 -1.98
C ASP A 194 4.92 12.58 -0.70
N TRP A 195 5.68 12.02 0.21
CA TRP A 195 5.19 11.75 1.55
C TRP A 195 4.82 13.06 2.25
N PRO A 196 3.74 13.07 3.04
CA PRO A 196 3.38 14.24 3.81
C PRO A 196 4.53 14.64 4.75
N ASP A 197 4.97 15.88 4.59
CA ASP A 197 6.02 16.47 5.41
C ASP A 197 5.47 17.73 6.09
N ALA A 198 5.60 17.79 7.41
CA ALA A 198 5.15 18.94 8.20
C ALA A 198 5.93 20.23 7.86
N GLN A 199 7.09 20.11 7.24
CA GLN A 199 7.95 21.24 6.81
C GLN A 199 7.73 21.61 5.33
N ALA A 200 6.99 20.80 4.55
CA ALA A 200 6.74 21.09 3.16
C ALA A 200 5.84 22.33 2.99
N ALA A 201 5.89 22.92 1.80
CA ALA A 201 5.05 24.08 1.47
C ALA A 201 3.56 23.76 1.61
N ASP A 202 2.81 24.72 2.12
CA ASP A 202 1.35 24.62 2.23
C ASP A 202 0.72 24.69 0.84
N ARG A 203 -0.01 23.63 0.47
CA ARG A 203 -0.71 23.51 -0.83
C ARG A 203 -2.16 24.01 -0.78
N GLY A 204 -2.55 24.65 0.32
CA GLY A 204 -3.86 25.27 0.50
C GLY A 204 -4.90 24.38 1.18
N ALA A 205 -6.10 24.90 1.32
CA ALA A 205 -7.19 24.29 2.06
C ALA A 205 -8.15 23.47 1.18
N LEU A 206 -7.97 23.48 -0.15
CA LEU A 206 -8.87 22.82 -1.09
C LEU A 206 -8.17 21.62 -1.74
N GLY A 207 -8.78 20.44 -1.66
CA GLY A 207 -8.27 19.23 -2.27
C GLY A 207 -9.17 18.03 -2.05
N ARG A 208 -8.88 16.91 -2.71
CA ARG A 208 -9.56 15.63 -2.49
C ARG A 208 -8.70 14.74 -1.62
N CYS A 209 -9.28 14.18 -0.58
CA CYS A 209 -8.61 13.22 0.30
C CYS A 209 -9.52 12.03 0.57
N ARG A 210 -8.90 10.85 0.67
CA ARG A 210 -9.58 9.60 1.02
C ARG A 210 -9.56 9.30 2.53
N ALA A 211 -8.78 10.08 3.29
CA ALA A 211 -8.70 9.93 4.74
C ALA A 211 -10.09 9.99 5.38
N LEU A 212 -10.40 9.02 6.22
CA LEU A 212 -11.69 8.85 6.92
C LEU A 212 -12.95 8.82 6.03
N SER A 213 -12.79 8.87 4.71
CA SER A 213 -13.91 8.69 3.77
C SER A 213 -13.99 7.27 3.26
N ASP A 214 -12.86 6.69 2.85
CA ASP A 214 -12.79 5.31 2.36
C ASP A 214 -11.60 4.52 2.95
N GLN A 215 -10.76 5.16 3.75
CA GLN A 215 -9.62 4.51 4.40
C GLN A 215 -9.39 4.98 5.84
N LEU A 216 -8.78 4.10 6.62
CA LEU A 216 -8.32 4.30 7.99
C LEU A 216 -7.05 3.48 8.18
N ALA A 217 -6.11 3.94 9.00
CA ALA A 217 -4.92 3.17 9.34
C ALA A 217 -4.72 3.04 10.85
N VAL A 218 -4.12 1.93 11.25
CA VAL A 218 -3.65 1.66 12.61
C VAL A 218 -2.17 1.30 12.51
N LEU A 219 -1.34 2.03 13.24
CA LEU A 219 0.09 1.81 13.31
C LEU A 219 0.42 0.62 14.22
N SER A 220 1.65 0.16 14.19
CA SER A 220 2.10 -1.04 14.93
C SER A 220 2.01 -0.91 16.45
N ASP A 221 1.99 0.31 16.97
CA ASP A 221 1.78 0.63 18.39
C ASP A 221 0.30 0.77 18.79
N GLY A 222 -0.61 0.61 17.83
CA GLY A 222 -2.06 0.76 18.02
C GLY A 222 -2.58 2.19 17.82
N THR A 223 -1.73 3.14 17.45
CA THR A 223 -2.14 4.51 17.13
C THR A 223 -3.05 4.50 15.90
N VAL A 224 -4.23 5.10 16.01
CA VAL A 224 -5.19 5.24 14.90
C VAL A 224 -4.92 6.55 14.17
N VAL A 225 -4.76 6.48 12.86
CA VAL A 225 -4.47 7.63 12.00
C VAL A 225 -5.45 7.69 10.82
N PRO A 226 -5.70 8.87 10.23
CA PRO A 226 -6.73 9.05 9.22
C PRO A 226 -6.43 8.34 7.88
N CYS A 227 -5.16 8.06 7.59
CA CYS A 227 -4.73 7.40 6.36
C CYS A 227 -3.34 6.77 6.51
N CYS A 228 -2.99 5.89 5.58
CA CYS A 228 -1.68 5.21 5.54
C CYS A 228 -0.49 6.13 5.24
N LEU A 229 -0.71 7.40 4.87
CA LEU A 229 0.37 8.36 4.65
C LEU A 229 0.82 9.07 5.92
N ASP A 230 0.02 9.04 6.99
CA ASP A 230 0.42 9.55 8.30
C ASP A 230 1.18 8.48 9.09
N HIS A 231 2.35 8.13 8.56
CA HIS A 231 3.17 7.02 9.06
C HIS A 231 3.86 7.30 10.41
N GLU A 232 3.97 8.56 10.82
CA GLU A 232 4.52 8.94 12.12
C GLU A 232 3.45 9.16 13.21
N GLY A 233 2.15 9.10 12.85
CA GLY A 233 1.07 9.32 13.80
C GLY A 233 0.88 10.79 14.17
N THR A 234 1.28 11.72 13.30
CA THR A 234 1.17 13.17 13.52
C THR A 234 -0.28 13.61 13.75
N LEU A 235 -1.23 12.94 13.10
CA LEU A 235 -2.66 13.17 13.22
C LEU A 235 -3.36 12.05 13.99
N ALA A 236 -2.73 11.54 15.04
CA ALA A 236 -3.31 10.50 15.87
C ALA A 236 -4.74 10.87 16.29
N LEU A 237 -5.68 9.99 15.98
CA LEU A 237 -7.09 10.18 16.34
C LEU A 237 -7.36 9.72 17.77
N GLU A 238 -6.83 8.55 18.14
CA GLU A 238 -6.79 7.98 19.49
C GLU A 238 -5.82 6.81 19.52
N THR A 239 -5.30 6.51 20.71
CA THR A 239 -4.66 5.21 20.95
C THR A 239 -5.74 4.19 21.26
N SER A 240 -5.71 3.03 20.65
CA SER A 240 -6.72 1.98 20.82
C SER A 240 -6.63 1.24 22.18
N SER A 241 -6.14 1.91 23.23
CA SER A 241 -6.22 1.36 24.58
C SER A 241 -7.69 1.23 24.97
N ALA A 242 -8.18 0.04 24.82
CA ALA A 242 -9.29 -0.64 25.51
C ALA A 242 -10.70 -0.05 25.50
N ARG A 243 -11.02 1.20 25.17
CA ARG A 243 -12.37 1.68 25.49
C ARG A 243 -13.24 2.28 24.41
N THR A 244 -12.73 2.79 23.26
CA THR A 244 -13.62 3.69 22.54
C THR A 244 -13.46 3.75 21.01
N CYS A 245 -13.56 2.65 20.32
CA CYS A 245 -13.91 2.75 18.88
C CYS A 245 -15.42 3.04 18.67
N ARG A 246 -16.21 3.03 19.74
CA ARG A 246 -17.67 3.19 19.66
C ARG A 246 -18.23 4.54 20.14
N ARG A 247 -17.45 5.43 20.75
CA ARG A 247 -18.06 6.56 21.47
C ARG A 247 -17.50 7.97 21.24
N SER A 248 -16.41 8.13 20.58
CA SER A 248 -15.84 9.47 20.39
C SER A 248 -15.42 9.71 18.98
N SER A 249 -16.36 9.99 18.15
CA SER A 249 -16.08 10.76 16.97
C SER A 249 -17.18 11.75 16.82
N PRO A 250 -17.03 12.97 17.32
CA PRO A 250 -17.36 14.03 16.43
C PRO A 250 -16.34 13.85 15.30
N PRO A 251 -16.76 13.84 14.02
CA PRO A 251 -15.85 13.75 12.92
C PRO A 251 -14.91 14.95 13.04
N LEU A 252 -13.64 14.74 13.38
CA LEU A 252 -12.59 15.76 13.25
C LEU A 252 -12.50 16.24 11.79
N TRP A 253 -13.19 15.52 10.93
CA TRP A 253 -13.44 15.84 9.55
C TRP A 253 -14.86 15.40 9.19
N PRO A 254 -15.76 16.31 8.72
CA PRO A 254 -17.09 15.93 8.32
C PRO A 254 -16.99 14.87 7.22
N ALA A 255 -17.50 13.67 7.51
CA ALA A 255 -17.72 12.65 6.50
C ALA A 255 -18.57 13.29 5.41
N ARG A 256 -17.99 13.60 4.28
CA ARG A 256 -18.74 14.15 3.15
C ARG A 256 -19.60 13.04 2.58
N SER A 257 -20.87 13.04 2.94
CA SER A 257 -21.90 12.58 2.01
C SER A 257 -21.75 13.41 0.72
N ALA A 258 -21.95 12.83 -0.44
CA ALA A 258 -21.81 13.49 -1.75
C ALA A 258 -22.67 14.76 -1.94
N LYS A 259 -23.35 15.24 -0.90
CA LYS A 259 -24.26 16.40 -0.89
C LYS A 259 -23.97 17.43 0.21
N ALA A 260 -22.92 17.30 1.02
CA ALA A 260 -22.66 18.25 2.08
C ALA A 260 -21.99 19.54 1.56
N SER A 261 -22.70 20.62 1.76
CA SER A 261 -22.42 22.00 1.47
C SER A 261 -21.01 22.50 1.85
N ARG A 262 -20.55 23.49 1.09
CA ARG A 262 -19.26 24.17 1.00
C ARG A 262 -18.76 24.95 2.24
N LYS A 263 -19.01 24.51 3.46
CA LYS A 263 -18.32 25.05 4.64
C LYS A 263 -17.37 23.98 5.18
N ALA A 264 -16.25 23.78 4.49
CA ALA A 264 -15.19 22.88 4.93
C ALA A 264 -14.44 23.52 6.11
N SER A 265 -14.36 22.80 7.23
CA SER A 265 -13.34 23.09 8.23
C SER A 265 -11.96 23.03 7.57
N VAL A 266 -11.06 23.93 7.94
CA VAL A 266 -9.70 23.97 7.42
C VAL A 266 -9.02 22.64 7.70
N PRO A 267 -8.43 21.97 6.67
CA PRO A 267 -7.73 20.72 6.88
C PRO A 267 -6.57 20.87 7.87
N PRO A 268 -6.22 19.82 8.64
CA PRO A 268 -5.03 19.83 9.50
C PRO A 268 -3.77 20.22 8.72
N PRO A 269 -2.77 20.83 9.37
CA PRO A 269 -1.56 21.32 8.70
C PRO A 269 -0.86 20.28 7.84
N LEU A 270 -0.72 19.02 8.29
CA LEU A 270 -0.15 17.94 7.52
C LEU A 270 -0.96 17.61 6.26
N CYS A 271 -2.29 17.61 6.35
CA CYS A 271 -3.16 17.39 5.20
C CYS A 271 -3.05 18.50 4.15
N ARG A 272 -2.87 19.74 4.57
CA ARG A 272 -2.67 20.87 3.66
C ARG A 272 -1.36 20.78 2.86
N ARG A 273 -0.39 20.01 3.34
CA ARG A 273 0.90 19.74 2.68
C ARG A 273 0.93 18.45 1.88
N CYS A 274 -0.06 17.58 2.11
CA CYS A 274 -0.20 16.27 1.48
C CYS A 274 -0.99 16.30 0.16
N TRP A 275 -1.80 17.33 -0.11
CA TRP A 275 -2.70 17.31 -1.25
C TRP A 275 -1.99 16.88 -2.53
N ALA A 276 -2.47 15.82 -3.14
CA ALA A 276 -2.20 15.58 -4.54
C ALA A 276 -2.66 16.82 -5.33
N THR A 277 -1.83 17.28 -6.24
CA THR A 277 -2.10 18.44 -7.09
C THR A 277 -3.51 18.36 -7.67
N PRO A 278 -4.24 19.49 -7.83
CA PRO A 278 -5.59 19.53 -8.42
C PRO A 278 -5.68 18.87 -9.81
N ASN A 279 -4.55 18.69 -10.48
CA ASN A 279 -4.44 18.07 -11.80
C ASN A 279 -4.20 16.55 -11.81
N ALA A 280 -4.15 15.89 -10.67
CA ALA A 280 -4.16 14.42 -10.60
C ALA A 280 -5.53 13.82 -11.01
N SER A 281 -6.35 14.55 -11.77
CA SER A 281 -7.55 14.05 -12.43
C SER A 281 -7.26 13.37 -13.78
N ALA A 282 -6.06 13.50 -14.30
CA ALA A 282 -5.59 12.67 -15.41
C ALA A 282 -4.88 11.47 -14.78
N ASP A 283 -5.55 10.32 -14.71
CA ASP A 283 -4.87 9.05 -14.48
C ASP A 283 -3.67 9.00 -15.43
N PRO A 284 -2.44 8.76 -14.95
CA PRO A 284 -1.28 8.69 -15.80
C PRO A 284 -1.59 7.61 -16.85
N LYS A 285 -1.65 8.02 -18.11
CA LYS A 285 -1.85 7.04 -19.19
C LYS A 285 -0.66 6.10 -19.13
N PRO A 286 -0.87 4.78 -18.99
CA PRO A 286 0.23 3.85 -19.03
C PRO A 286 1.01 4.07 -20.33
N PRO A 287 2.36 3.99 -20.28
CA PRO A 287 3.18 4.17 -21.47
C PRO A 287 2.72 3.21 -22.58
N PRO A 288 2.84 3.61 -23.86
CA PRO A 288 2.63 2.68 -24.96
C PRO A 288 3.65 1.55 -24.80
N ILE A 289 3.18 0.31 -24.89
CA ILE A 289 4.08 -0.84 -24.95
C ILE A 289 4.57 -0.90 -26.38
N ALA A 290 5.89 -0.91 -26.58
CA ALA A 290 6.46 -1.18 -27.88
C ALA A 290 5.96 -2.54 -28.37
N SER A 291 5.37 -2.53 -29.56
CA SER A 291 4.88 -3.73 -30.26
C SER A 291 6.02 -4.65 -30.69
#